data_a3497a5b970869e0fc8b2e20684c180a
#
_entry.id   a3497a5b970869e0fc8b2e20684c180a
#
_cell.length_a   1.000
_cell.length_b   1.000
_cell.length_c   1.000
_cell.angle_alpha   90.00
_cell.angle_beta   90.00
_cell.angle_gamma   90.00
#
_symmetry.space_group_name_H-M   'P 1'
#
loop_
_entity.id
_entity.type
_entity.pdbx_description
1 polymer ?
#
loop_
_entity_poly.entity_id
_entity_poly.type
_entity_poly.pdbx_seq_one_letter_code
_entity_poly.pdbx_strand_id
1 'polypeptide(L)'
;TVFYNNYYPGNLDNVEFASSQFKIFYLLLLLISTLILFLKPKQEHQELTEEKNEHLSGRINMYKEQTREAEALKGRFIRNITHEYHAPMTGISSMAQVLVQDYDKLNDEQRKVAAKTILDSSLRLEVFDSNISSLSKLNKPSYDLKLAETDFSQLVEDRVTLCRKLYENEEESTIFWREGPETRTRNWQLDIEEGIILNIDKYYLSQAIDNLIINSINYAKSGTIAISIKRDNDNETIIFSISDEGIGIPPSELDEVFEEFTVSSRTESFAGGRGVGLAVCKKVIEVHGGNIKAESKRMGTTISFTLPKVIKSC
;
A
#
# COMPACT_ATOMS: atom_id res chain seq x y z
N THR A 1 -22.85 61.14 -70.35
CA THR A 1 -21.76 62.16 -70.22
C THR A 1 -22.23 63.57 -70.72
N VAL A 2 -23.03 63.68 -71.80
CA VAL A 2 -23.48 64.94 -72.38
C VAL A 2 -24.54 65.63 -71.53
N PHE A 3 -25.40 64.86 -70.79
CA PHE A 3 -26.45 65.43 -69.93
C PHE A 3 -25.90 66.07 -68.61
N TYR A 4 -24.77 65.54 -68.13
CA TYR A 4 -24.18 66.03 -66.86
C TYR A 4 -23.42 67.33 -67.02
N ASN A 5 -22.84 67.58 -68.18
CA ASN A 5 -22.04 68.79 -68.45
C ASN A 5 -22.89 70.07 -68.61
N ASN A 6 -24.17 70.00 -68.90
CA ASN A 6 -25.05 71.15 -69.06
C ASN A 6 -25.63 71.71 -67.75
N TYR A 7 -25.56 70.92 -66.67
CA TYR A 7 -26.11 71.34 -65.37
C TYR A 7 -25.07 71.73 -64.33
N TYR A 8 -23.80 71.29 -64.55
CA TYR A 8 -22.68 71.58 -63.62
C TYR A 8 -21.40 71.84 -64.41
N PRO A 9 -21.26 73.05 -64.97
CA PRO A 9 -20.03 73.47 -65.66
C PRO A 9 -18.98 73.80 -64.62
N GLY A 10 -18.01 72.97 -64.42
CA GLY A 10 -16.85 73.23 -63.60
C GLY A 10 -16.30 72.16 -62.68
N ASN A 11 -16.76 70.89 -62.77
CA ASN A 11 -16.35 69.85 -61.79
C ASN A 11 -16.03 68.46 -62.35
N LEU A 12 -15.64 68.38 -63.66
CA LEU A 12 -15.21 67.10 -64.25
C LEU A 12 -13.94 66.55 -63.54
N ASP A 13 -13.01 67.43 -63.21
CA ASP A 13 -11.78 67.02 -62.48
C ASP A 13 -12.06 66.54 -61.09
N ASN A 14 -13.07 67.06 -60.37
CA ASN A 14 -13.51 66.63 -59.10
C ASN A 14 -14.21 65.27 -59.15
N VAL A 15 -14.98 64.98 -60.23
CA VAL A 15 -15.65 63.71 -60.41
C VAL A 15 -14.65 62.61 -60.82
N GLU A 16 -13.69 62.89 -61.67
CA GLU A 16 -12.60 61.94 -61.96
C GLU A 16 -11.70 61.73 -60.77
N PHE A 17 -11.38 62.71 -59.99
CA PHE A 17 -10.62 62.60 -58.77
C PHE A 17 -11.37 61.75 -57.71
N ALA A 18 -12.63 62.00 -57.48
CA ALA A 18 -13.52 61.26 -56.61
C ALA A 18 -13.63 59.82 -57.07
N SER A 19 -13.80 59.53 -58.38
CA SER A 19 -13.82 58.24 -59.00
C SER A 19 -12.50 57.43 -58.81
N SER A 20 -11.38 58.13 -58.91
CA SER A 20 -10.03 57.60 -58.64
C SER A 20 -9.84 57.26 -57.20
N GLN A 21 -10.27 58.10 -56.27
CA GLN A 21 -10.23 57.79 -54.83
C GLN A 21 -11.10 56.55 -54.43
N PHE A 22 -12.28 56.47 -55.04
CA PHE A 22 -13.15 55.26 -54.84
C PHE A 22 -12.52 54.00 -55.39
N LYS A 23 -11.83 54.02 -56.51
CA LYS A 23 -11.08 52.85 -57.04
C LYS A 23 -9.93 52.42 -56.13
N ILE A 24 -9.16 53.40 -55.63
CA ILE A 24 -8.06 53.11 -54.66
C ILE A 24 -8.63 52.54 -53.38
N PHE A 25 -9.71 53.10 -52.83
CA PHE A 25 -10.37 52.58 -51.63
C PHE A 25 -10.87 51.14 -51.80
N TYR A 26 -11.51 50.84 -52.96
CA TYR A 26 -11.98 49.49 -53.27
C TYR A 26 -10.83 48.47 -53.42
N LEU A 27 -9.73 48.88 -54.08
CA LEU A 27 -8.52 48.08 -54.19
C LEU A 27 -7.89 47.79 -52.80
N LEU A 28 -7.84 48.76 -51.90
CA LEU A 28 -7.38 48.61 -50.53
C LEU A 28 -8.27 47.64 -49.73
N LEU A 29 -9.60 47.78 -49.86
CA LEU A 29 -10.55 46.83 -49.23
C LEU A 29 -10.37 45.40 -49.74
N LEU A 30 -10.17 45.21 -51.04
CA LEU A 30 -9.89 43.91 -51.66
C LEU A 30 -8.58 43.32 -51.12
N LEU A 31 -7.54 44.14 -51.00
CA LEU A 31 -6.21 43.73 -50.50
C LEU A 31 -6.28 43.36 -49.02
N ILE A 32 -7.02 44.11 -48.21
CA ILE A 32 -7.24 43.82 -46.78
C ILE A 32 -8.06 42.52 -46.65
N SER A 33 -9.12 42.35 -47.45
CA SER A 33 -9.96 41.14 -47.37
C SER A 33 -9.18 39.89 -47.80
N THR A 34 -8.34 39.96 -48.81
CA THR A 34 -7.47 38.83 -49.21
C THR A 34 -6.39 38.54 -48.17
N LEU A 35 -5.84 39.56 -47.54
CA LEU A 35 -4.87 39.42 -46.46
C LEU A 35 -5.52 38.74 -45.23
N ILE A 36 -6.73 39.15 -44.86
CA ILE A 36 -7.49 38.51 -43.77
C ILE A 36 -7.78 37.05 -44.10
N LEU A 37 -8.23 36.72 -45.30
CA LEU A 37 -8.50 35.35 -45.75
C LEU A 37 -7.22 34.48 -45.76
N PHE A 38 -6.06 35.07 -45.98
CA PHE A 38 -4.80 34.37 -45.96
C PHE A 38 -4.22 34.18 -44.56
N LEU A 39 -4.41 35.15 -43.66
CA LEU A 39 -3.86 35.11 -42.30
C LEU A 39 -4.73 34.27 -41.32
N LYS A 40 -6.06 34.31 -41.50
CA LYS A 40 -7.01 33.64 -40.63
C LYS A 40 -6.75 32.13 -40.49
N PRO A 41 -6.61 31.32 -41.57
CA PRO A 41 -6.33 29.87 -41.42
C PRO A 41 -4.96 29.58 -40.81
N LYS A 42 -3.98 30.47 -40.96
CA LYS A 42 -2.66 30.34 -40.37
C LYS A 42 -2.73 30.57 -38.84
N GLN A 43 -3.52 31.50 -38.39
CA GLN A 43 -3.74 31.82 -36.98
C GLN A 43 -4.52 30.66 -36.30
N GLU A 44 -5.61 30.17 -36.88
CA GLU A 44 -6.39 29.03 -36.39
C GLU A 44 -5.51 27.78 -36.27
N HIS A 45 -4.60 27.56 -37.23
CA HIS A 45 -3.69 26.41 -37.18
C HIS A 45 -2.62 26.58 -36.09
N GLN A 46 -2.16 27.79 -35.83
CA GLN A 46 -1.25 28.07 -34.72
C GLN A 46 -1.92 27.85 -33.35
N GLU A 47 -3.13 28.40 -33.15
CA GLU A 47 -3.91 28.22 -31.92
C GLU A 47 -4.19 26.74 -31.64
N LEU A 48 -4.60 25.97 -32.65
CA LEU A 48 -4.83 24.53 -32.51
C LEU A 48 -3.55 23.74 -32.17
N THR A 49 -2.40 24.19 -32.69
CA THR A 49 -1.09 23.57 -32.42
C THR A 49 -0.61 23.89 -31.02
N GLU A 50 -0.83 25.12 -30.55
CA GLU A 50 -0.51 25.53 -29.18
C GLU A 50 -1.38 24.80 -28.17
N GLU A 51 -2.69 24.69 -28.38
CA GLU A 51 -3.60 23.93 -27.52
C GLU A 51 -3.21 22.45 -27.43
N LYS A 52 -2.87 21.81 -28.56
CA LYS A 52 -2.36 20.43 -28.57
C LYS A 52 -1.03 20.29 -27.82
N ASN A 53 -0.14 21.25 -27.96
CA ASN A 53 1.15 21.24 -27.27
C ASN A 53 0.99 21.42 -25.75
N GLU A 54 0.09 22.30 -25.31
CA GLU A 54 -0.24 22.48 -23.90
C GLU A 54 -0.85 21.22 -23.31
N HIS A 55 -1.82 20.61 -23.99
CA HIS A 55 -2.42 19.33 -23.57
C HIS A 55 -1.38 18.21 -23.50
N LEU A 56 -0.50 18.11 -24.50
CA LEU A 56 0.57 17.11 -24.52
C LEU A 56 1.58 17.34 -23.38
N SER A 57 1.96 18.61 -23.15
CA SER A 57 2.85 18.98 -22.05
C SER A 57 2.24 18.66 -20.70
N GLY A 58 0.95 18.91 -20.51
CA GLY A 58 0.23 18.53 -19.29
C GLY A 58 0.27 17.02 -19.04
N ARG A 59 0.02 16.21 -20.07
CA ARG A 59 0.12 14.73 -19.99
C ARG A 59 1.52 14.25 -19.67
N ILE A 60 2.53 14.82 -20.32
CA ILE A 60 3.94 14.49 -20.08
C ILE A 60 4.31 14.79 -18.62
N ASN A 61 3.89 15.94 -18.09
CA ASN A 61 4.16 16.31 -16.70
C ASN A 61 3.46 15.36 -15.71
N MET A 62 2.23 14.99 -15.99
CA MET A 62 1.51 13.99 -15.19
C MET A 62 2.23 12.62 -15.18
N TYR A 63 2.67 12.12 -16.34
CA TYR A 63 3.43 10.87 -16.42
C TYR A 63 4.79 10.97 -15.72
N LYS A 64 5.46 12.11 -15.81
CA LYS A 64 6.73 12.33 -15.09
C LYS A 64 6.53 12.29 -13.58
N GLU A 65 5.46 12.90 -13.08
CA GLU A 65 5.16 12.89 -11.64
C GLU A 65 4.82 11.48 -11.16
N GLN A 66 3.96 10.75 -11.88
CA GLN A 66 3.66 9.34 -11.58
C GLN A 66 4.92 8.47 -11.58
N THR A 67 5.83 8.70 -12.53
CA THR A 67 7.10 7.96 -12.58
C THR A 67 8.00 8.30 -11.38
N ARG A 68 8.09 9.57 -10.99
CA ARG A 68 8.84 10.00 -9.80
C ARG A 68 8.28 9.41 -8.51
N GLU A 69 6.96 9.39 -8.36
CA GLU A 69 6.30 8.77 -7.22
C GLU A 69 6.59 7.27 -7.16
N ALA A 70 6.47 6.57 -8.30
CA ALA A 70 6.79 5.14 -8.40
C ALA A 70 8.27 4.84 -8.08
N GLU A 71 9.21 5.67 -8.56
CA GLU A 71 10.63 5.54 -8.22
C GLU A 71 10.92 5.81 -6.74
N ALA A 72 10.26 6.81 -6.16
CA ALA A 72 10.38 7.11 -4.73
C ALA A 72 9.83 5.98 -3.85
N LEU A 73 8.68 5.40 -4.24
CA LEU A 73 8.10 4.21 -3.60
C LEU A 73 9.07 3.02 -3.70
N LYS A 74 9.60 2.73 -4.90
CA LYS A 74 10.59 1.66 -5.11
C LYS A 74 11.85 1.87 -4.27
N GLY A 75 12.34 3.11 -4.16
CA GLY A 75 13.50 3.44 -3.33
C GLY A 75 13.24 3.22 -1.84
N ARG A 76 12.05 3.58 -1.34
CA ARG A 76 11.62 3.29 0.04
C ARG A 76 11.52 1.79 0.28
N PHE A 77 10.91 1.06 -0.65
CA PHE A 77 10.78 -0.40 -0.62
C PHE A 77 12.14 -1.08 -0.45
N ILE A 78 13.11 -0.80 -1.33
CA ILE A 78 14.45 -1.40 -1.29
C ILE A 78 15.16 -1.08 0.03
N ARG A 79 15.08 0.17 0.49
CA ARG A 79 15.71 0.59 1.75
C ARG A 79 15.13 -0.16 2.95
N ASN A 80 13.81 -0.29 3.01
CA ASN A 80 13.14 -0.97 4.11
C ASN A 80 13.44 -2.47 4.11
N ILE A 81 13.41 -3.13 2.95
CA ILE A 81 13.85 -4.53 2.81
C ILE A 81 15.28 -4.70 3.31
N THR A 82 16.21 -3.86 2.85
CA THR A 82 17.61 -3.95 3.25
C THR A 82 17.76 -3.85 4.77
N HIS A 83 17.05 -2.95 5.42
CA HIS A 83 17.05 -2.81 6.86
C HIS A 83 16.50 -4.03 7.59
N GLU A 84 15.39 -4.59 7.10
CA GLU A 84 14.76 -5.78 7.69
C GLU A 84 15.63 -7.03 7.57
N TYR A 85 16.42 -7.15 6.50
CA TYR A 85 17.41 -8.21 6.38
C TYR A 85 18.62 -8.00 7.27
N HIS A 86 19.11 -6.76 7.39
CA HIS A 86 20.34 -6.50 8.13
C HIS A 86 20.24 -6.80 9.62
N ALA A 87 19.14 -6.46 10.27
CA ALA A 87 19.00 -6.65 11.72
C ALA A 87 19.10 -8.14 12.13
N PRO A 88 18.28 -9.08 11.60
CA PRO A 88 18.41 -10.49 11.95
C PRO A 88 19.71 -11.12 11.44
N MET A 89 20.21 -10.74 10.26
CA MET A 89 21.51 -11.22 9.77
C MET A 89 22.65 -10.84 10.70
N THR A 90 22.63 -9.62 11.24
CA THR A 90 23.60 -9.18 12.24
C THR A 90 23.47 -10.01 13.51
N GLY A 91 22.26 -10.28 13.99
CA GLY A 91 22.03 -11.15 15.15
C GLY A 91 22.61 -12.56 14.96
N ILE A 92 22.32 -13.18 13.80
CA ILE A 92 22.87 -14.49 13.44
C ILE A 92 24.41 -14.45 13.41
N SER A 93 24.97 -13.53 12.63
CA SER A 93 26.42 -13.45 12.41
C SER A 93 27.18 -13.15 13.70
N SER A 94 26.71 -12.21 14.52
CA SER A 94 27.39 -11.84 15.79
C SER A 94 27.35 -12.98 16.79
N MET A 95 26.22 -13.65 16.99
CA MET A 95 26.12 -14.75 17.93
C MET A 95 26.86 -16.00 17.46
N ALA A 96 26.83 -16.28 16.14
CA ALA A 96 27.65 -17.35 15.58
C ALA A 96 29.15 -17.06 15.76
N GLN A 97 29.61 -15.83 15.59
CA GLN A 97 30.97 -15.43 15.82
C GLN A 97 31.37 -15.60 17.30
N VAL A 98 30.53 -15.22 18.23
CA VAL A 98 30.75 -15.41 19.68
C VAL A 98 30.88 -16.90 19.99
N LEU A 99 29.99 -17.76 19.44
CA LEU A 99 30.08 -19.20 19.64
C LEU A 99 31.35 -19.80 19.03
N VAL A 100 31.85 -19.29 17.90
CA VAL A 100 33.08 -19.80 17.27
C VAL A 100 34.35 -19.35 18.01
N GLN A 101 34.41 -18.07 18.41
CA GLN A 101 35.63 -17.48 18.95
C GLN A 101 35.81 -17.70 20.45
N ASP A 102 34.72 -17.71 21.22
CA ASP A 102 34.75 -17.69 22.67
C ASP A 102 34.04 -18.88 23.31
N TYR A 103 33.77 -19.98 22.56
CA TYR A 103 33.01 -21.15 23.03
C TYR A 103 33.45 -21.66 24.41
N ASP A 104 34.76 -21.80 24.62
CA ASP A 104 35.29 -22.33 25.86
C ASP A 104 35.21 -21.35 27.04
N LYS A 105 35.02 -20.05 26.77
CA LYS A 105 34.85 -19.00 27.77
C LYS A 105 33.40 -18.83 28.22
N LEU A 106 32.46 -19.32 27.41
CA LEU A 106 31.02 -19.22 27.66
C LEU A 106 30.56 -20.34 28.57
N ASN A 107 29.70 -20.01 29.52
CA ASN A 107 28.95 -21.02 30.27
C ASN A 107 27.79 -21.58 29.42
N ASP A 108 27.17 -22.66 29.89
CA ASP A 108 26.09 -23.33 29.14
C ASP A 108 24.88 -22.43 28.88
N GLU A 109 24.55 -21.54 29.83
CA GLU A 109 23.45 -20.57 29.67
C GLU A 109 23.79 -19.53 28.58
N GLN A 110 25.00 -19.02 28.54
CA GLN A 110 25.43 -18.08 27.50
C GLN A 110 25.45 -18.73 26.12
N ARG A 111 25.86 -20.01 26.00
CA ARG A 111 25.81 -20.77 24.76
C ARG A 111 24.38 -20.95 24.30
N LYS A 112 23.45 -21.27 25.21
CA LYS A 112 22.04 -21.43 24.96
C LYS A 112 21.39 -20.12 24.49
N VAL A 113 21.71 -19.00 25.13
CA VAL A 113 21.25 -17.67 24.73
C VAL A 113 21.75 -17.33 23.31
N ALA A 114 23.01 -17.57 22.99
CA ALA A 114 23.56 -17.30 21.66
C ALA A 114 22.89 -18.18 20.59
N ALA A 115 22.75 -19.49 20.83
CA ALA A 115 22.06 -20.39 19.90
C ALA A 115 20.59 -20.00 19.69
N LYS A 116 19.89 -19.61 20.75
CA LYS A 116 18.51 -19.15 20.67
C LYS A 116 18.39 -17.85 19.90
N THR A 117 19.27 -16.88 20.10
CA THR A 117 19.28 -15.63 19.34
C THR A 117 19.46 -15.89 17.83
N ILE A 118 20.30 -16.86 17.46
CA ILE A 118 20.48 -17.29 16.07
C ILE A 118 19.16 -17.85 15.53
N LEU A 119 18.54 -18.76 16.27
CA LEU A 119 17.27 -19.38 15.87
C LEU A 119 16.15 -18.34 15.69
N ASP A 120 15.95 -17.48 16.68
CA ASP A 120 14.94 -16.43 16.65
C ASP A 120 15.15 -15.46 15.47
N SER A 121 16.40 -15.12 15.18
CA SER A 121 16.76 -14.26 14.05
C SER A 121 16.51 -14.96 12.71
N SER A 122 16.77 -16.28 12.63
CA SER A 122 16.48 -17.08 11.43
C SER A 122 14.97 -17.20 11.16
N LEU A 123 14.19 -17.47 12.20
CA LEU A 123 12.70 -17.53 12.07
C LEU A 123 12.11 -16.20 11.60
N ARG A 124 12.66 -15.08 12.03
CA ARG A 124 12.24 -13.75 11.55
C ARG A 124 12.54 -13.54 10.08
N LEU A 125 13.71 -13.95 9.61
CA LEU A 125 14.07 -13.89 8.20
C LEU A 125 13.11 -14.73 7.37
N GLU A 126 12.76 -15.92 7.85
CA GLU A 126 11.83 -16.82 7.17
C GLU A 126 10.43 -16.19 7.03
N VAL A 127 9.89 -15.62 8.12
CA VAL A 127 8.59 -14.91 8.10
C VAL A 127 8.66 -13.70 7.17
N PHE A 128 9.72 -12.93 7.20
CA PHE A 128 9.90 -11.76 6.35
C PHE A 128 9.98 -12.16 4.87
N ASP A 129 10.79 -13.15 4.51
CA ASP A 129 10.91 -13.66 3.14
C ASP A 129 9.58 -14.19 2.61
N SER A 130 8.86 -14.97 3.45
CA SER A 130 7.51 -15.46 3.14
C SER A 130 6.54 -14.31 2.85
N ASN A 131 6.56 -13.25 3.66
CA ASN A 131 5.70 -12.09 3.48
C ASN A 131 6.01 -11.35 2.17
N ILE A 132 7.28 -11.07 1.86
CA ILE A 132 7.69 -10.43 0.60
C ILE A 132 7.31 -11.29 -0.61
N SER A 133 7.58 -12.61 -0.54
CA SER A 133 7.20 -13.55 -1.59
C SER A 133 5.69 -13.55 -1.86
N SER A 134 4.89 -13.52 -0.80
CA SER A 134 3.43 -13.50 -0.89
C SER A 134 2.90 -12.20 -1.50
N LEU A 135 3.39 -11.03 -1.07
CA LEU A 135 3.05 -9.75 -1.71
C LEU A 135 3.41 -9.75 -3.19
N SER A 136 4.63 -10.19 -3.52
CA SER A 136 5.08 -10.25 -4.91
C SER A 136 4.21 -11.16 -5.79
N LYS A 137 3.68 -12.26 -5.25
CA LYS A 137 2.81 -13.18 -5.99
C LYS A 137 1.40 -12.64 -6.10
N LEU A 138 0.80 -12.20 -4.98
CA LEU A 138 -0.58 -11.74 -4.91
C LEU A 138 -0.82 -10.40 -5.61
N ASN A 139 0.22 -9.62 -5.86
CA ASN A 139 0.15 -8.38 -6.65
C ASN A 139 0.13 -8.63 -8.18
N LYS A 140 0.34 -9.88 -8.64
CA LYS A 140 0.28 -10.20 -10.07
C LYS A 140 -1.20 -10.39 -10.48
N PRO A 141 -1.68 -9.68 -11.52
CA PRO A 141 -3.08 -9.82 -12.00
C PRO A 141 -3.45 -11.22 -12.45
N SER A 142 -2.46 -12.05 -12.79
CA SER A 142 -2.65 -13.43 -13.28
C SER A 142 -2.47 -14.48 -12.18
N TYR A 143 -2.46 -14.08 -10.90
CA TYR A 143 -2.30 -15.06 -9.83
C TYR A 143 -3.66 -15.66 -9.44
N ASP A 144 -3.76 -16.98 -9.58
CA ASP A 144 -4.94 -17.75 -9.19
C ASP A 144 -4.74 -18.35 -7.80
N LEU A 145 -5.68 -18.10 -6.89
CA LEU A 145 -5.72 -18.71 -5.56
C LEU A 145 -5.99 -20.20 -5.66
N LYS A 146 -5.32 -20.98 -4.83
CA LYS A 146 -5.56 -22.42 -4.69
C LYS A 146 -6.68 -22.65 -3.67
N LEU A 147 -7.91 -22.34 -4.08
CA LEU A 147 -9.08 -22.48 -3.22
C LEU A 147 -9.38 -23.94 -2.93
N ALA A 148 -9.62 -24.27 -1.67
CA ALA A 148 -10.05 -25.58 -1.19
C ALA A 148 -11.03 -25.42 -0.04
N GLU A 149 -11.99 -26.35 0.05
CA GLU A 149 -12.90 -26.44 1.18
C GLU A 149 -12.08 -26.68 2.46
N THR A 150 -12.21 -25.79 3.42
CA THR A 150 -11.39 -25.76 4.63
C THR A 150 -12.27 -25.42 5.83
N ASP A 151 -12.13 -26.19 6.91
CA ASP A 151 -12.68 -25.80 8.20
C ASP A 151 -11.88 -24.61 8.75
N PHE A 152 -12.48 -23.43 8.63
CA PHE A 152 -11.86 -22.18 9.04
C PHE A 152 -11.76 -22.05 10.56
N SER A 153 -12.74 -22.58 11.28
CA SER A 153 -12.72 -22.62 12.75
C SER A 153 -11.52 -23.40 13.25
N GLN A 154 -11.36 -24.64 12.75
CA GLN A 154 -10.22 -25.49 13.10
C GLN A 154 -8.89 -24.90 12.66
N LEU A 155 -8.85 -24.28 11.48
CA LEU A 155 -7.64 -23.61 10.98
C LEU A 155 -7.15 -22.54 11.96
N VAL A 156 -8.04 -21.68 12.45
CA VAL A 156 -7.67 -20.62 13.40
C VAL A 156 -7.18 -21.20 14.72
N GLU A 157 -7.87 -22.22 15.28
CA GLU A 157 -7.43 -22.89 16.51
C GLU A 157 -6.04 -23.50 16.38
N ASP A 158 -5.76 -24.17 15.25
CA ASP A 158 -4.45 -24.75 14.95
C ASP A 158 -3.37 -23.68 14.89
N ARG A 159 -3.67 -22.50 14.26
CA ARG A 159 -2.70 -21.39 14.16
C ARG A 159 -2.44 -20.74 15.51
N VAL A 160 -3.48 -20.53 16.32
CA VAL A 160 -3.33 -20.03 17.71
C VAL A 160 -2.44 -20.96 18.52
N THR A 161 -2.71 -22.25 18.49
CA THR A 161 -1.94 -23.26 19.22
C THR A 161 -0.49 -23.28 18.79
N LEU A 162 -0.22 -23.21 17.48
CA LEU A 162 1.14 -23.18 16.94
C LEU A 162 1.88 -21.89 17.32
N CYS A 163 1.27 -20.72 17.15
CA CYS A 163 1.89 -19.45 17.48
C CYS A 163 2.19 -19.35 18.99
N ARG A 164 1.29 -19.80 19.86
CA ARG A 164 1.54 -19.87 21.30
C ARG A 164 2.75 -20.74 21.60
N LYS A 165 2.81 -21.94 21.05
CA LYS A 165 3.95 -22.86 21.24
C LYS A 165 5.29 -22.26 20.77
N LEU A 166 5.30 -21.54 19.65
CA LEU A 166 6.55 -20.98 19.08
C LEU A 166 7.00 -19.69 19.76
N TYR A 167 6.06 -18.84 20.16
CA TYR A 167 6.37 -17.47 20.60
C TYR A 167 6.09 -17.18 22.08
N GLU A 168 5.45 -18.11 22.84
CA GLU A 168 5.11 -17.94 24.26
C GLU A 168 5.74 -18.96 25.19
N ASN A 169 6.68 -19.80 24.75
CA ASN A 169 7.33 -20.76 25.63
C ASN A 169 7.84 -20.09 26.90
N GLU A 170 7.23 -20.50 28.03
CA GLU A 170 7.15 -19.76 29.29
C GLU A 170 8.46 -19.65 30.07
N GLU A 171 9.42 -20.53 29.84
CA GLU A 171 10.62 -20.59 30.71
C GLU A 171 11.86 -19.88 30.15
N GLU A 172 11.93 -19.54 28.88
CA GLU A 172 13.19 -19.08 28.28
C GLU A 172 13.08 -18.08 27.13
N SER A 173 11.98 -17.34 26.94
CA SER A 173 11.88 -16.40 25.82
C SER A 173 12.67 -15.11 26.09
N THR A 174 13.98 -15.18 25.99
CA THR A 174 14.83 -14.02 25.73
C THR A 174 14.70 -13.60 24.27
N ILE A 175 13.49 -13.20 23.85
CA ILE A 175 13.35 -12.47 22.61
C ILE A 175 14.07 -11.14 22.82
N PHE A 176 15.00 -10.81 21.93
CA PHE A 176 15.97 -9.71 21.99
C PHE A 176 15.39 -8.27 22.17
N TRP A 177 14.07 -8.14 22.25
CA TRP A 177 13.37 -6.87 22.51
C TRP A 177 12.80 -6.73 23.91
N ARG A 178 13.09 -7.67 24.81
CA ARG A 178 12.55 -7.60 26.16
C ARG A 178 13.59 -7.10 27.12
N GLU A 179 13.51 -5.82 27.43
CA GLU A 179 14.17 -5.30 28.62
C GLU A 179 13.51 -5.92 29.87
N GLY A 180 14.25 -6.78 30.56
CA GLY A 180 13.94 -7.25 31.91
C GLY A 180 13.24 -8.62 32.05
N PRO A 181 13.39 -9.25 33.21
CA PRO A 181 12.83 -10.58 33.51
C PRO A 181 11.39 -10.51 34.00
N GLU A 182 10.50 -9.77 33.32
CA GLU A 182 9.10 -9.77 33.66
C GLU A 182 8.42 -10.98 33.01
N THR A 183 7.97 -11.91 33.82
CA THR A 183 7.03 -12.96 33.47
C THR A 183 5.74 -12.34 32.94
N ARG A 184 5.60 -12.29 31.62
CA ARG A 184 4.44 -11.71 30.97
C ARG A 184 3.39 -12.78 30.81
N THR A 185 2.44 -12.82 31.73
CA THR A 185 1.25 -13.66 31.59
C THR A 185 0.26 -12.98 30.66
N ARG A 186 -0.01 -13.61 29.51
CA ARG A 186 -1.11 -13.24 28.61
C ARG A 186 -2.28 -14.16 28.86
N ASN A 187 -3.47 -13.58 28.87
CA ASN A 187 -4.70 -14.34 28.93
C ASN A 187 -5.27 -14.47 27.51
N TRP A 188 -5.53 -15.71 27.07
CA TRP A 188 -6.13 -15.98 25.77
C TRP A 188 -7.62 -16.25 25.93
N GLN A 189 -8.41 -15.53 25.18
CA GLN A 189 -9.87 -15.72 25.08
C GLN A 189 -10.23 -16.07 23.66
N LEU A 190 -10.82 -17.25 23.46
CA LEU A 190 -11.24 -17.74 22.15
C LEU A 190 -12.77 -17.86 22.15
N ASP A 191 -13.42 -17.12 21.24
CA ASP A 191 -14.86 -17.17 20.97
C ASP A 191 -15.06 -17.56 19.51
N ILE A 192 -14.82 -18.84 19.22
CA ILE A 192 -14.78 -19.40 17.87
C ILE A 192 -16.07 -20.19 17.64
N GLU A 193 -16.87 -19.72 16.70
CA GLU A 193 -18.05 -20.45 16.24
C GLU A 193 -17.60 -21.67 15.43
N GLU A 194 -18.02 -22.86 15.84
CA GLU A 194 -17.63 -24.13 15.22
C GLU A 194 -18.27 -24.35 13.84
N GLY A 195 -17.62 -25.16 13.00
CA GLY A 195 -18.16 -25.65 11.73
C GLY A 195 -18.31 -24.57 10.66
N ILE A 196 -17.44 -23.59 10.65
CA ILE A 196 -17.36 -22.60 9.57
C ILE A 196 -16.48 -23.15 8.45
N ILE A 197 -17.12 -23.69 7.42
CA ILE A 197 -16.45 -24.21 6.24
C ILE A 197 -16.42 -23.14 5.15
N LEU A 198 -15.22 -22.82 4.64
CA LEU A 198 -15.00 -21.85 3.58
C LEU A 198 -14.16 -22.44 2.44
N ASN A 199 -14.37 -21.96 1.23
CA ASN A 199 -13.52 -22.29 0.09
C ASN A 199 -12.40 -21.26 -0.03
N ILE A 200 -11.25 -21.52 0.57
CA ILE A 200 -10.16 -20.56 0.77
C ILE A 200 -8.80 -21.12 0.34
N ASP A 201 -7.84 -20.23 0.07
CA ASP A 201 -6.43 -20.62 -0.01
C ASP A 201 -5.86 -20.73 1.42
N LYS A 202 -5.78 -21.97 1.90
CA LYS A 202 -5.35 -22.29 3.28
C LYS A 202 -3.97 -21.70 3.59
N TYR A 203 -3.04 -21.70 2.62
CA TYR A 203 -1.68 -21.21 2.85
C TYR A 203 -1.67 -19.72 3.18
N TYR A 204 -2.30 -18.89 2.33
CA TYR A 204 -2.31 -17.44 2.53
C TYR A 204 -3.16 -17.03 3.74
N LEU A 205 -4.30 -17.67 3.96
CA LEU A 205 -5.11 -17.38 5.17
C LEU A 205 -4.36 -17.74 6.46
N SER A 206 -3.65 -18.87 6.49
CA SER A 206 -2.79 -19.22 7.64
C SER A 206 -1.74 -18.13 7.88
N GLN A 207 -1.07 -17.66 6.82
CA GLN A 207 -0.07 -16.60 6.92
C GLN A 207 -0.65 -15.28 7.43
N ALA A 208 -1.84 -14.89 6.97
CA ALA A 208 -2.51 -13.69 7.45
C ALA A 208 -2.86 -13.81 8.95
N ILE A 209 -3.42 -14.94 9.37
CA ILE A 209 -3.76 -15.22 10.77
C ILE A 209 -2.49 -15.20 11.64
N ASP A 210 -1.40 -15.82 11.20
CA ASP A 210 -0.12 -15.82 11.92
C ASP A 210 0.42 -14.40 12.11
N ASN A 211 0.42 -13.59 11.05
CA ASN A 211 0.87 -12.21 11.13
C ASN A 211 0.06 -11.40 12.15
N LEU A 212 -1.26 -11.60 12.22
CA LEU A 212 -2.12 -10.92 13.20
C LEU A 212 -1.84 -11.40 14.62
N ILE A 213 -1.71 -12.71 14.84
CA ILE A 213 -1.39 -13.30 16.15
C ILE A 213 -0.01 -12.85 16.62
N ILE A 214 1.01 -12.92 15.77
CA ILE A 214 2.38 -12.50 16.10
C ILE A 214 2.44 -11.02 16.42
N ASN A 215 1.70 -10.18 15.70
CA ASN A 215 1.59 -8.75 16.02
C ASN A 215 1.00 -8.53 17.42
N SER A 216 -0.10 -9.20 17.76
CA SER A 216 -0.69 -9.09 19.09
C SER A 216 0.27 -9.56 20.19
N ILE A 217 0.99 -10.66 19.96
CA ILE A 217 2.03 -11.14 20.90
C ILE A 217 3.16 -10.11 21.07
N ASN A 218 3.59 -9.47 20.00
CA ASN A 218 4.71 -8.52 20.03
C ASN A 218 4.35 -7.20 20.71
N TYR A 219 3.13 -6.69 20.47
CA TYR A 219 2.73 -5.35 20.92
C TYR A 219 1.92 -5.35 22.22
N ALA A 220 1.30 -6.47 22.61
CA ALA A 220 0.71 -6.64 23.93
C ALA A 220 1.74 -7.13 24.95
N LYS A 221 2.22 -6.23 25.78
CA LYS A 221 3.20 -6.57 26.83
C LYS A 221 2.64 -7.53 27.88
N SER A 222 1.39 -7.39 28.21
CA SER A 222 0.61 -8.19 29.16
C SER A 222 -0.88 -7.99 28.87
N GLY A 223 -1.74 -8.71 29.52
CA GLY A 223 -3.19 -8.56 29.37
C GLY A 223 -3.81 -9.64 28.48
N THR A 224 -4.96 -9.33 27.91
CA THR A 224 -5.78 -10.28 27.16
C THR A 224 -5.52 -10.17 25.66
N ILE A 225 -5.36 -11.31 24.99
CA ILE A 225 -5.50 -11.46 23.53
C ILE A 225 -6.79 -12.23 23.29
N ALA A 226 -7.78 -11.56 22.69
CA ALA A 226 -9.08 -12.16 22.40
C ALA A 226 -9.21 -12.38 20.89
N ILE A 227 -9.61 -13.59 20.48
CA ILE A 227 -9.86 -13.97 19.10
C ILE A 227 -11.30 -14.42 18.98
N SER A 228 -12.03 -13.91 18.01
CA SER A 228 -13.40 -14.34 17.74
C SER A 228 -13.61 -14.63 16.26
N ILE A 229 -14.44 -15.62 15.97
CA ILE A 229 -14.94 -15.92 14.64
C ILE A 229 -16.45 -16.11 14.76
N LYS A 230 -17.22 -15.36 13.95
CA LYS A 230 -18.68 -15.43 13.95
C LYS A 230 -19.23 -15.29 12.55
N ARG A 231 -20.37 -15.91 12.31
CA ARG A 231 -21.19 -15.58 11.13
C ARG A 231 -21.87 -14.24 11.35
N ASP A 232 -21.92 -13.41 10.32
CA ASP A 232 -22.74 -12.20 10.35
C ASP A 232 -24.24 -12.56 10.31
N ASN A 233 -25.11 -11.60 10.61
CA ASN A 233 -26.54 -11.79 10.75
C ASN A 233 -27.22 -12.38 9.50
N ASP A 234 -26.66 -12.15 8.31
CA ASP A 234 -27.14 -12.71 7.05
C ASP A 234 -26.59 -14.11 6.73
N ASN A 235 -25.63 -14.63 7.55
CA ASN A 235 -24.88 -15.87 7.33
C ASN A 235 -24.09 -15.97 6.01
N GLU A 236 -23.98 -14.87 5.27
CA GLU A 236 -23.24 -14.81 4.00
C GLU A 236 -21.79 -14.35 4.19
N THR A 237 -21.50 -13.76 5.34
CA THR A 237 -20.20 -13.19 5.68
C THR A 237 -19.69 -13.77 7.00
N ILE A 238 -18.41 -14.08 7.03
CA ILE A 238 -17.69 -14.51 8.24
C ILE A 238 -16.86 -13.33 8.75
N ILE A 239 -16.94 -13.07 10.02
CA ILE A 239 -16.18 -12.01 10.69
C ILE A 239 -15.15 -12.68 11.60
N PHE A 240 -13.87 -12.41 11.32
CA PHE A 240 -12.76 -12.72 12.23
C PHE A 240 -12.35 -11.44 12.94
N SER A 241 -12.03 -11.53 14.22
CA SER A 241 -11.50 -10.42 14.99
C SER A 241 -10.42 -10.89 15.97
N ILE A 242 -9.33 -10.13 16.08
CA ILE A 242 -8.31 -10.29 17.10
C ILE A 242 -8.15 -8.95 17.82
N SER A 243 -8.20 -8.98 19.15
CA SER A 243 -8.07 -7.81 20.01
C SER A 243 -6.98 -8.05 21.04
N ASP A 244 -6.13 -7.04 21.24
CA ASP A 244 -5.07 -7.03 22.24
C ASP A 244 -5.14 -5.79 23.15
N GLU A 245 -4.52 -5.87 24.32
CA GLU A 245 -4.37 -4.77 25.28
C GLU A 245 -2.96 -4.10 25.16
N GLY A 246 -2.44 -4.02 23.92
CA GLY A 246 -1.13 -3.48 23.62
C GLY A 246 -1.06 -1.96 23.62
N ILE A 247 0.01 -1.44 23.01
CA ILE A 247 0.32 0.00 22.96
C ILE A 247 -0.68 0.81 22.12
N GLY A 248 -1.50 0.14 21.30
CA GLY A 248 -2.47 0.78 20.40
C GLY A 248 -1.83 1.48 19.19
N ILE A 249 -2.68 1.92 18.27
CA ILE A 249 -2.31 2.64 17.04
C ILE A 249 -2.91 4.04 17.13
N PRO A 250 -2.17 5.12 16.76
CA PRO A 250 -2.74 6.46 16.67
C PRO A 250 -3.92 6.51 15.68
N PRO A 251 -5.00 7.24 15.98
CA PRO A 251 -6.17 7.31 15.10
C PRO A 251 -5.85 7.80 13.67
N SER A 252 -4.86 8.66 13.52
CA SER A 252 -4.40 9.17 12.22
C SER A 252 -3.65 8.13 11.36
N GLU A 253 -3.26 6.99 11.94
CA GLU A 253 -2.46 5.96 11.28
C GLU A 253 -3.27 4.68 10.99
N LEU A 254 -4.53 4.59 11.45
CA LEU A 254 -5.35 3.37 11.37
C LEU A 254 -5.57 2.87 9.94
N ASP A 255 -5.72 3.76 8.99
CA ASP A 255 -5.89 3.40 7.59
C ASP A 255 -4.55 3.08 6.91
N GLU A 256 -3.47 3.72 7.36
CA GLU A 256 -2.15 3.62 6.76
C GLU A 256 -1.36 2.39 7.22
N VAL A 257 -1.69 1.79 8.39
CA VAL A 257 -0.94 0.63 8.93
C VAL A 257 -1.02 -0.62 8.06
N PHE A 258 -1.95 -0.67 7.12
CA PHE A 258 -2.07 -1.74 6.13
C PHE A 258 -1.30 -1.47 4.83
N GLU A 259 -0.76 -0.28 4.66
CA GLU A 259 0.06 0.05 3.48
C GLU A 259 1.46 -0.58 3.62
N GLU A 260 2.03 -0.98 2.49
CA GLU A 260 3.34 -1.63 2.46
C GLU A 260 4.41 -0.73 3.10
N PHE A 261 5.17 -1.29 4.04
CA PHE A 261 6.27 -0.61 4.76
C PHE A 261 5.85 0.56 5.64
N THR A 262 4.58 0.65 6.00
CA THR A 262 4.11 1.61 6.99
C THR A 262 4.27 1.04 8.40
N VAL A 263 4.88 1.83 9.27
CA VAL A 263 5.11 1.49 10.69
C VAL A 263 4.45 2.57 11.53
N SER A 264 3.68 2.17 12.54
CA SER A 264 3.10 3.14 13.45
C SER A 264 4.19 3.88 14.23
N SER A 265 4.02 5.19 14.42
CA SER A 265 4.93 6.06 15.17
C SER A 265 5.18 5.59 16.60
N ARG A 266 4.23 4.87 17.20
CA ARG A 266 4.39 4.25 18.52
C ARG A 266 5.33 3.04 18.54
N THR A 267 5.55 2.41 17.39
CA THR A 267 6.37 1.19 17.26
C THR A 267 7.72 1.44 16.62
N GLU A 268 7.98 2.64 16.12
CA GLU A 268 9.20 3.00 15.40
C GLU A 268 10.49 2.77 16.22
N SER A 269 10.39 2.90 17.55
CA SER A 269 11.49 2.62 18.49
C SER A 269 11.57 1.15 18.94
N PHE A 270 10.58 0.32 18.63
CA PHE A 270 10.61 -1.10 18.93
C PHE A 270 11.21 -1.84 17.73
N ALA A 271 12.30 -2.55 17.98
CA ALA A 271 12.99 -3.33 16.95
C ALA A 271 12.13 -4.52 16.49
N GLY A 272 11.04 -4.29 15.80
CA GLY A 272 10.17 -5.37 15.34
C GLY A 272 9.20 -4.94 14.26
N GLY A 273 9.38 -5.49 13.05
CA GLY A 273 8.44 -5.43 11.94
C GLY A 273 8.27 -4.05 11.30
N ARG A 274 8.66 -3.90 10.05
CA ARG A 274 8.54 -2.63 9.32
C ARG A 274 7.40 -2.65 8.31
N GLY A 275 6.17 -2.99 8.79
CA GLY A 275 4.97 -2.73 8.02
C GLY A 275 4.73 -3.64 6.80
N VAL A 276 5.28 -4.87 6.80
CA VAL A 276 4.99 -5.83 5.73
C VAL A 276 3.86 -6.78 6.12
N GLY A 277 3.80 -7.21 7.39
CA GLY A 277 2.85 -8.21 7.86
C GLY A 277 1.39 -7.80 7.69
N LEU A 278 1.01 -6.59 8.08
CA LEU A 278 -0.37 -6.09 7.91
C LEU A 278 -0.72 -5.85 6.44
N ALA A 279 0.25 -5.43 5.62
CA ALA A 279 0.05 -5.29 4.17
C ALA A 279 -0.23 -6.65 3.51
N VAL A 280 0.47 -7.72 3.93
CA VAL A 280 0.15 -9.10 3.50
C VAL A 280 -1.26 -9.48 3.94
N CYS A 281 -1.64 -9.20 5.20
CA CYS A 281 -2.99 -9.48 5.67
C CYS A 281 -4.04 -8.79 4.79
N LYS A 282 -3.90 -7.50 4.53
CA LYS A 282 -4.80 -6.74 3.64
C LYS A 282 -4.91 -7.39 2.28
N LYS A 283 -3.78 -7.66 1.64
CA LYS A 283 -3.76 -8.26 0.31
C LYS A 283 -4.38 -9.65 0.26
N VAL A 284 -4.08 -10.49 1.24
CA VAL A 284 -4.67 -11.83 1.35
C VAL A 284 -6.19 -11.75 1.49
N ILE A 285 -6.68 -10.89 2.37
CA ILE A 285 -8.12 -10.74 2.59
C ILE A 285 -8.82 -10.16 1.36
N GLU A 286 -8.24 -9.15 0.68
CA GLU A 286 -8.78 -8.55 -0.54
C GLU A 286 -8.91 -9.58 -1.69
N VAL A 287 -7.87 -10.40 -1.93
CA VAL A 287 -7.94 -11.42 -2.99
C VAL A 287 -8.92 -12.55 -2.66
N HIS A 288 -9.29 -12.74 -1.39
CA HIS A 288 -10.38 -13.61 -0.97
C HIS A 288 -11.76 -12.92 -0.99
N GLY A 289 -11.85 -11.69 -1.49
CA GLY A 289 -13.10 -10.92 -1.60
C GLY A 289 -13.59 -10.34 -0.28
N GLY A 290 -12.73 -10.28 0.72
CA GLY A 290 -13.00 -9.72 2.04
C GLY A 290 -12.52 -8.28 2.20
N ASN A 291 -12.73 -7.76 3.40
CA ASN A 291 -12.24 -6.45 3.82
C ASN A 291 -11.60 -6.56 5.22
N ILE A 292 -10.54 -5.77 5.49
CA ILE A 292 -9.84 -5.72 6.78
C ILE A 292 -9.86 -4.31 7.32
N LYS A 293 -10.00 -4.16 8.63
CA LYS A 293 -9.96 -2.87 9.33
C LYS A 293 -9.24 -2.98 10.67
N ALA A 294 -8.69 -1.87 11.12
CA ALA A 294 -8.11 -1.70 12.44
C ALA A 294 -8.93 -0.69 13.24
N GLU A 295 -9.15 -1.00 14.50
CA GLU A 295 -9.74 -0.10 15.48
C GLU A 295 -8.79 -0.07 16.68
N SER A 296 -8.51 1.11 17.21
CA SER A 296 -7.65 1.25 18.37
C SER A 296 -8.19 2.32 19.30
N LYS A 297 -8.10 2.03 20.58
CA LYS A 297 -8.36 2.99 21.64
C LYS A 297 -7.03 3.53 22.16
N ARG A 298 -7.06 4.28 23.27
CA ARG A 298 -5.84 4.82 23.89
C ARG A 298 -4.83 3.72 24.24
N MET A 299 -5.31 2.54 24.61
CA MET A 299 -4.60 1.28 24.84
C MET A 299 -5.34 0.17 24.10
N GLY A 300 -4.58 -0.74 23.48
CA GLY A 300 -5.13 -1.89 22.77
C GLY A 300 -5.49 -1.62 21.31
N THR A 301 -5.45 -2.69 20.52
CA THR A 301 -5.81 -2.70 19.11
C THR A 301 -6.76 -3.85 18.84
N THR A 302 -7.74 -3.62 17.97
CA THR A 302 -8.60 -4.66 17.42
C THR A 302 -8.44 -4.63 15.90
N ILE A 303 -8.02 -5.75 15.32
CA ILE A 303 -8.00 -5.93 13.89
C ILE A 303 -9.08 -6.94 13.55
N SER A 304 -9.94 -6.58 12.61
CA SER A 304 -11.01 -7.46 12.14
C SER A 304 -11.05 -7.52 10.62
N PHE A 305 -11.39 -8.70 10.10
CA PHE A 305 -11.63 -8.86 8.67
C PHE A 305 -12.90 -9.67 8.41
N THR A 306 -13.42 -9.49 7.21
CA THR A 306 -14.57 -10.24 6.71
C THR A 306 -14.15 -11.16 5.58
N LEU A 307 -14.80 -12.32 5.47
CA LEU A 307 -14.67 -13.22 4.32
C LEU A 307 -16.07 -13.59 3.83
N PRO A 308 -16.34 -13.53 2.53
CA PRO A 308 -17.59 -14.03 1.99
C PRO A 308 -17.62 -15.55 2.08
N LYS A 309 -18.78 -16.12 2.36
CA LYS A 309 -18.97 -17.59 2.42
C LYS A 309 -18.65 -18.25 1.08
N VAL A 310 -18.92 -17.56 -0.02
CA VAL A 310 -18.61 -18.00 -1.38
C VAL A 310 -17.70 -16.97 -2.03
N ILE A 311 -16.47 -17.36 -2.31
CA ILE A 311 -15.52 -16.53 -3.06
C ILE A 311 -15.90 -16.65 -4.53
N LYS A 312 -16.27 -15.52 -5.14
CA LYS A 312 -16.47 -15.44 -6.59
C LYS A 312 -15.09 -15.48 -7.26
N SER A 313 -14.84 -16.52 -8.04
CA SER A 313 -13.66 -16.53 -8.94
C SER A 313 -13.77 -15.34 -9.90
N CYS A 314 -12.78 -14.46 -9.91
CA CYS A 314 -12.68 -13.36 -10.88
C CYS A 314 -12.28 -13.89 -12.25
#